data_6aa1658dc3a28074bf5462a84da14a05
#
_entry.id   6aa1658dc3a28074bf5462a84da14a05
#
_cell.length_a   1.000
_cell.length_b   1.000
_cell.length_c   1.000
_cell.angle_alpha   90.00
_cell.angle_beta   90.00
_cell.angle_gamma   90.00
#
_symmetry.space_group_name_H-M   'P 1'
#
loop_
_entity.id
_entity.type
_entity.pdbx_description
1 polymer ?
#
loop_
_entity_poly.entity_id
_entity_poly.type
_entity_poly.pdbx_seq_one_letter_code
_entity_poly.pdbx_strand_id
1 'polypeptide(L)'
;MPRTKETKGRRLSWVMLTVLSAAIIAASIFIPAARAENQPMTVVYALDSANLTFRDSDAANINQINYAFALIRDGEAVGSHWAAIDRVRAYLRKHPHIRGVMAVGGWGAEGFSDACATADGRARLADSILRLMDENGFRGVDIDWEYPGTSAGGIKSRAEDVENWYALLTLLRDGLDKRTAESGQKYTLSVAVGAGDNLLKPIDPARLNALADQVVVMAYDLCGFDRETGHHAALYPDDNSRQSGARAVRTLTQGGLSADKILLGIPAYGRMWRQVSGSAVTQTAGISGTKVLNFPDLLALESQGYTRYYDGAAKAAYWVGGENFVSGEDEQSIRDKAQWAVQQGLQGAAVWSYGQDDSGKLLAWLKEGFGK
;
A
#
# COMPACT_ATOMS: atom_id res chain seq x y z
N MET A 1 -45.14 -98.96 28.52
CA MET A 1 -46.18 -98.55 29.50
C MET A 1 -45.51 -97.60 30.48
N PRO A 2 -46.09 -96.54 30.97
CA PRO A 2 -47.27 -95.76 30.45
C PRO A 2 -47.05 -94.23 30.49
N ARG A 3 -47.88 -93.56 29.79
CA ARG A 3 -48.70 -92.40 30.10
C ARG A 3 -47.96 -91.03 30.25
N THR A 4 -48.09 -90.26 29.22
CA THR A 4 -48.93 -89.08 29.04
C THR A 4 -49.07 -88.13 30.23
N LYS A 5 -48.75 -86.91 30.06
CA LYS A 5 -49.62 -85.73 30.31
C LYS A 5 -49.20 -84.52 29.57
N GLU A 6 -50.09 -84.09 28.72
CA GLU A 6 -50.17 -82.74 28.17
C GLU A 6 -50.20 -81.71 29.31
N THR A 7 -49.58 -80.63 29.17
CA THR A 7 -50.07 -79.39 29.73
C THR A 7 -49.77 -78.21 28.71
N LYS A 8 -50.89 -77.65 28.42
CA LYS A 8 -51.08 -76.49 27.57
C LYS A 8 -50.17 -75.28 27.96
N GLY A 9 -49.69 -74.72 26.99
CA GLY A 9 -49.94 -73.34 26.72
C GLY A 9 -49.09 -72.27 27.32
N ARG A 10 -48.49 -71.55 26.64
CA ARG A 10 -48.61 -70.10 26.52
C ARG A 10 -47.59 -69.67 25.50
N ARG A 11 -48.08 -69.25 24.33
CA ARG A 11 -47.31 -68.52 23.35
C ARG A 11 -46.99 -67.19 23.97
N LEU A 12 -45.73 -66.97 24.30
CA LEU A 12 -45.21 -65.67 24.56
C LEU A 12 -44.60 -65.17 23.27
N SER A 13 -45.30 -64.24 22.62
CA SER A 13 -44.79 -63.50 21.47
C SER A 13 -43.64 -62.66 21.89
N TRP A 14 -42.47 -63.01 21.41
CA TRP A 14 -41.28 -62.13 21.50
C TRP A 14 -41.40 -61.08 20.40
N VAL A 15 -41.86 -59.89 20.79
CA VAL A 15 -41.73 -58.72 19.98
C VAL A 15 -40.23 -58.35 20.00
N MET A 16 -39.56 -58.65 18.88
CA MET A 16 -38.24 -58.11 18.62
C MET A 16 -38.37 -56.60 18.47
N LEU A 17 -37.98 -55.87 19.50
CA LEU A 17 -37.75 -54.45 19.39
C LEU A 17 -36.43 -54.23 18.64
N THR A 18 -36.51 -54.07 17.32
CA THR A 18 -35.38 -53.56 16.54
C THR A 18 -35.19 -52.12 16.89
N VAL A 19 -34.24 -51.83 17.77
CA VAL A 19 -33.75 -50.47 18.00
C VAL A 19 -32.93 -50.10 16.78
N LEU A 20 -33.56 -49.36 15.84
CA LEU A 20 -32.84 -48.66 14.79
C LEU A 20 -32.05 -47.52 15.46
N SER A 21 -30.76 -47.78 15.75
CA SER A 21 -29.83 -46.72 16.07
C SER A 21 -29.57 -45.93 14.81
N ALA A 22 -30.36 -44.88 14.60
CA ALA A 22 -30.06 -43.86 13.61
C ALA A 22 -28.81 -43.12 14.11
N ALA A 23 -27.62 -43.54 13.64
CA ALA A 23 -26.42 -42.76 13.72
C ALA A 23 -26.63 -41.53 12.82
N ILE A 24 -27.02 -40.42 13.43
CA ILE A 24 -26.96 -39.10 12.81
C ILE A 24 -25.46 -38.79 12.68
N ILE A 25 -24.88 -39.11 11.53
CA ILE A 25 -23.60 -38.54 11.11
C ILE A 25 -23.92 -37.06 10.86
N ALA A 26 -23.68 -36.23 11.90
CA ALA A 26 -23.55 -34.80 11.73
C ALA A 26 -22.29 -34.57 10.86
N ALA A 27 -22.49 -34.59 9.54
CA ALA A 27 -21.52 -33.99 8.63
C ALA A 27 -21.43 -32.52 9.04
N SER A 28 -20.42 -32.20 9.88
CA SER A 28 -19.99 -30.84 10.11
C SER A 28 -19.58 -30.31 8.75
N ILE A 29 -20.52 -29.66 8.06
CA ILE A 29 -20.21 -28.80 6.93
C ILE A 29 -19.27 -27.77 7.56
N PHE A 30 -17.99 -27.95 7.35
CA PHE A 30 -16.98 -26.94 7.59
C PHE A 30 -17.29 -25.85 6.56
N ILE A 31 -18.23 -24.96 6.91
CA ILE A 31 -18.34 -23.67 6.26
C ILE A 31 -17.05 -22.97 6.70
N PRO A 32 -16.05 -22.77 5.80
CA PRO A 32 -14.95 -21.93 6.16
C PRO A 32 -15.58 -20.64 6.66
N ALA A 33 -15.26 -20.24 7.89
CA ALA A 33 -15.69 -18.95 8.42
C ALA A 33 -15.41 -17.96 7.30
N ALA A 34 -16.45 -17.32 6.80
CA ALA A 34 -16.33 -16.29 5.79
C ALA A 34 -15.24 -15.38 6.36
N ARG A 35 -14.08 -15.35 5.68
CA ARG A 35 -12.96 -14.46 6.01
C ARG A 35 -13.65 -13.11 6.11
N ALA A 36 -13.72 -12.53 7.30
CA ALA A 36 -14.27 -11.19 7.46
C ALA A 36 -13.62 -10.40 6.34
N GLU A 37 -14.39 -9.99 5.34
CA GLU A 37 -13.86 -9.32 4.15
C GLU A 37 -13.13 -8.10 4.70
N ASN A 38 -11.80 -8.19 4.76
CA ASN A 38 -10.98 -7.06 5.15
C ASN A 38 -11.27 -5.99 4.11
N GLN A 39 -12.07 -5.01 4.52
CA GLN A 39 -12.42 -3.91 3.63
C GLN A 39 -11.13 -3.27 3.15
N PRO A 40 -10.96 -3.07 1.83
CA PRO A 40 -9.74 -2.48 1.30
C PRO A 40 -9.41 -1.17 1.99
N MET A 41 -8.14 -0.97 2.34
CA MET A 41 -7.70 0.24 3.03
C MET A 41 -7.37 1.35 2.04
N THR A 42 -7.69 2.57 2.44
CA THR A 42 -7.14 3.79 1.82
C THR A 42 -6.13 4.39 2.79
N VAL A 43 -4.87 4.37 2.40
CA VAL A 43 -3.77 5.06 3.06
C VAL A 43 -3.47 6.35 2.30
N VAL A 44 -3.23 7.44 2.98
CA VAL A 44 -2.78 8.69 2.36
C VAL A 44 -1.44 9.12 2.95
N TYR A 45 -0.50 9.50 2.11
CA TYR A 45 0.69 10.20 2.54
C TYR A 45 0.38 11.69 2.66
N ALA A 46 0.61 12.25 3.83
CA ALA A 46 0.44 13.66 4.09
C ALA A 46 1.83 14.30 4.22
N LEU A 47 2.29 14.93 3.12
CA LEU A 47 3.57 15.63 3.09
C LEU A 47 3.52 16.87 3.98
N ASP A 48 4.45 16.98 4.91
CA ASP A 48 4.54 18.12 5.82
C ASP A 48 4.72 19.44 5.07
N SER A 49 3.85 20.37 5.34
CA SER A 49 3.99 21.75 4.88
C SER A 49 3.18 22.69 5.77
N ALA A 50 3.55 23.96 5.78
CA ALA A 50 2.80 24.99 6.50
C ALA A 50 1.34 25.12 6.01
N ASN A 51 1.05 24.68 4.79
CA ASN A 51 -0.27 24.77 4.17
C ASN A 51 -1.05 23.44 4.20
N LEU A 52 -0.50 22.37 4.77
CA LEU A 52 -1.22 21.10 4.88
C LEU A 52 -2.49 21.27 5.72
N THR A 53 -3.62 20.98 5.12
CA THR A 53 -4.94 20.98 5.76
C THR A 53 -5.68 19.69 5.41
N PHE A 54 -6.53 19.23 6.31
CA PHE A 54 -7.38 18.06 6.08
C PHE A 54 -8.84 18.47 5.98
N ARG A 55 -9.55 17.90 5.02
CA ARG A 55 -10.99 18.07 4.89
C ARG A 55 -11.72 17.03 5.72
N ASP A 56 -12.69 17.46 6.54
CA ASP A 56 -13.50 16.53 7.32
C ASP A 56 -14.33 15.57 6.45
N SER A 57 -14.72 16.02 5.24
CA SER A 57 -15.44 15.20 4.27
C SER A 57 -14.64 13.97 3.82
N ASP A 58 -13.32 14.02 3.88
CA ASP A 58 -12.45 12.93 3.44
C ASP A 58 -12.26 11.87 4.53
N ALA A 59 -12.54 12.19 5.78
CA ALA A 59 -12.29 11.29 6.91
C ALA A 59 -12.94 9.91 6.73
N ALA A 60 -14.16 9.86 6.15
CA ALA A 60 -14.85 8.61 5.86
C ALA A 60 -14.19 7.76 4.75
N ASN A 61 -13.25 8.35 4.00
CA ASN A 61 -12.54 7.70 2.89
C ASN A 61 -11.10 7.32 3.23
N ILE A 62 -10.63 7.66 4.45
CA ILE A 62 -9.24 7.45 4.89
C ILE A 62 -9.22 6.47 6.06
N ASN A 63 -8.39 5.43 5.97
CA ASN A 63 -8.14 4.49 7.06
C ASN A 63 -6.82 4.80 7.80
N GLN A 64 -5.85 5.40 7.10
CA GLN A 64 -4.52 5.66 7.64
C GLN A 64 -3.91 6.91 7.01
N ILE A 65 -3.20 7.69 7.81
CA ILE A 65 -2.36 8.80 7.37
C ILE A 65 -0.91 8.45 7.69
N ASN A 66 -0.08 8.37 6.65
CA ASN A 66 1.37 8.32 6.76
C ASN A 66 1.89 9.76 6.71
N TYR A 67 2.29 10.30 7.87
CA TYR A 67 2.81 11.67 7.96
C TYR A 67 4.27 11.73 7.50
N ALA A 68 4.53 12.41 6.44
CA ALA A 68 5.78 12.40 5.69
C ALA A 68 6.49 13.75 5.79
N PHE A 69 7.71 13.85 6.23
CA PHE A 69 8.59 12.79 6.68
C PHE A 69 9.32 13.18 7.97
N ALA A 70 9.65 12.21 8.82
CA ALA A 70 10.76 12.35 9.72
C ALA A 70 12.07 12.17 8.94
N LEU A 71 13.07 12.97 9.22
CA LEU A 71 14.39 12.90 8.58
C LEU A 71 15.41 12.28 9.51
N ILE A 72 16.53 11.82 8.95
CA ILE A 72 17.67 11.31 9.74
C ILE A 72 18.74 12.38 9.83
N ARG A 73 19.12 12.74 11.06
CA ARG A 73 20.21 13.68 11.35
C ARG A 73 21.09 13.08 12.42
N ASP A 74 22.38 13.07 12.20
CA ASP A 74 23.39 12.54 13.14
C ASP A 74 23.08 11.11 13.62
N GLY A 75 22.46 10.29 12.72
CA GLY A 75 22.11 8.90 12.97
C GLY A 75 20.82 8.71 13.80
N GLU A 76 20.00 9.73 14.00
CA GLU A 76 18.72 9.68 14.70
C GLU A 76 17.59 10.28 13.88
N ALA A 77 16.36 9.79 14.08
CA ALA A 77 15.17 10.34 13.48
C ALA A 77 14.75 11.65 14.16
N VAL A 78 14.47 12.68 13.36
CA VAL A 78 14.06 14.00 13.84
C VAL A 78 12.82 14.51 13.12
N GLY A 79 11.95 15.20 13.88
CA GLY A 79 10.75 15.90 13.39
C GLY A 79 10.76 17.40 13.72
N SER A 80 11.90 17.97 14.10
CA SER A 80 12.01 19.38 14.51
C SER A 80 11.66 20.40 13.42
N HIS A 81 11.62 19.96 12.15
CA HIS A 81 11.25 20.79 11.00
C HIS A 81 9.75 20.75 10.70
N TRP A 82 8.97 19.87 11.35
CA TRP A 82 7.54 19.70 11.03
C TRP A 82 6.72 20.96 11.30
N ALA A 83 6.05 21.42 10.24
CA ALA A 83 5.20 22.63 10.27
C ALA A 83 3.72 22.33 10.53
N ALA A 84 3.28 21.08 10.32
CA ALA A 84 1.88 20.69 10.38
C ALA A 84 1.54 19.65 11.44
N ILE A 85 2.49 19.20 12.26
CA ILE A 85 2.29 18.09 13.21
C ILE A 85 1.09 18.28 14.14
N ASP A 86 0.86 19.49 14.65
CA ASP A 86 -0.26 19.76 15.56
C ASP A 86 -1.61 19.66 14.83
N ARG A 87 -1.69 20.03 13.54
CA ARG A 87 -2.89 19.86 12.73
C ARG A 87 -3.17 18.39 12.45
N VAL A 88 -2.12 17.61 12.15
CA VAL A 88 -2.22 16.15 11.97
C VAL A 88 -2.74 15.49 13.24
N ARG A 89 -2.14 15.79 14.38
CA ARG A 89 -2.57 15.28 15.70
C ARG A 89 -4.00 15.67 16.05
N ALA A 90 -4.39 16.91 15.75
CA ALA A 90 -5.76 17.38 15.95
C ALA A 90 -6.77 16.62 15.07
N TYR A 91 -6.44 16.39 13.81
CA TYR A 91 -7.28 15.64 12.88
C TYR A 91 -7.42 14.18 13.31
N LEU A 92 -6.34 13.52 13.69
CA LEU A 92 -6.37 12.14 14.20
C LEU A 92 -7.19 11.99 15.49
N ARG A 93 -7.10 12.97 16.41
CA ARG A 93 -7.97 12.98 17.63
C ARG A 93 -9.45 13.14 17.28
N LYS A 94 -9.76 13.96 16.27
CA LYS A 94 -11.14 14.18 15.80
C LYS A 94 -11.71 12.94 15.10
N HIS A 95 -10.86 12.16 14.43
CA HIS A 95 -11.23 10.99 13.64
C HIS A 95 -10.49 9.73 14.13
N PRO A 96 -10.86 9.16 15.30
CA PRO A 96 -10.10 8.09 15.97
C PRO A 96 -10.05 6.77 15.22
N HIS A 97 -10.89 6.58 14.18
CA HIS A 97 -10.83 5.44 13.28
C HIS A 97 -9.65 5.52 12.31
N ILE A 98 -9.08 6.71 12.09
CA ILE A 98 -7.91 6.90 11.23
C ILE A 98 -6.64 6.61 12.03
N ARG A 99 -5.82 5.71 11.53
CA ARG A 99 -4.52 5.43 12.11
C ARG A 99 -3.51 6.48 11.68
N GLY A 100 -2.76 7.04 12.62
CA GLY A 100 -1.58 7.85 12.32
C GLY A 100 -0.33 6.98 12.30
N VAL A 101 0.45 7.06 11.23
CA VAL A 101 1.74 6.40 11.03
C VAL A 101 2.78 7.46 10.69
N MET A 102 3.97 7.36 11.24
CA MET A 102 5.08 8.26 10.97
C MET A 102 5.95 7.69 9.85
N ALA A 103 6.00 8.38 8.72
CA ALA A 103 6.91 8.02 7.63
C ALA A 103 8.30 8.63 7.85
N VAL A 104 9.34 7.83 7.61
CA VAL A 104 10.75 8.20 7.79
C VAL A 104 11.46 8.05 6.46
N GLY A 105 12.13 9.09 5.97
CA GLY A 105 12.89 9.05 4.74
C GLY A 105 12.30 9.91 3.63
N GLY A 106 11.92 9.28 2.51
CA GLY A 106 11.44 9.91 1.29
C GLY A 106 12.54 10.13 0.26
N TRP A 107 12.15 10.55 -0.95
CA TRP A 107 13.08 10.75 -2.06
C TRP A 107 14.21 11.72 -1.73
N GLY A 108 15.44 11.26 -1.91
CA GLY A 108 16.66 12.05 -1.63
C GLY A 108 16.97 12.25 -0.14
N ALA A 109 16.26 11.58 0.77
CA ALA A 109 16.53 11.66 2.19
C ALA A 109 17.80 10.91 2.56
N GLU A 110 18.82 11.68 3.01
CA GLU A 110 20.10 11.16 3.46
C GLU A 110 20.04 10.60 4.88
N GLY A 111 21.05 9.81 5.23
CA GLY A 111 21.32 9.38 6.60
C GLY A 111 21.11 7.91 6.87
N PHE A 112 20.27 7.21 6.12
CA PHE A 112 20.02 5.76 6.33
C PHE A 112 21.30 4.93 6.21
N SER A 113 22.03 5.07 5.10
CA SER A 113 23.21 4.25 4.82
C SER A 113 24.29 4.44 5.90
N ASP A 114 24.48 5.65 6.40
CA ASP A 114 25.44 5.93 7.47
C ASP A 114 24.95 5.44 8.84
N ALA A 115 23.69 5.72 9.19
CA ALA A 115 23.12 5.29 10.46
C ALA A 115 23.03 3.77 10.56
N CYS A 116 22.78 3.08 9.44
CA CYS A 116 22.60 1.62 9.41
C CYS A 116 23.91 0.84 9.24
N ALA A 117 25.06 1.50 9.01
CA ALA A 117 26.33 0.83 8.71
C ALA A 117 26.83 -0.09 9.83
N THR A 118 26.48 0.18 11.08
CA THR A 118 26.88 -0.62 12.25
C THR A 118 25.67 -1.08 13.06
N ALA A 119 25.84 -2.14 13.85
CA ALA A 119 24.78 -2.62 14.74
C ALA A 119 24.33 -1.56 15.75
N ASP A 120 25.26 -0.85 16.36
CA ASP A 120 24.97 0.22 17.33
C ASP A 120 24.25 1.41 16.66
N GLY A 121 24.66 1.75 15.43
CA GLY A 121 24.00 2.80 14.64
C GLY A 121 22.55 2.42 14.31
N ARG A 122 22.30 1.20 13.87
CA ARG A 122 20.93 0.68 13.62
C ARG A 122 20.08 0.70 14.88
N ALA A 123 20.63 0.26 16.02
CA ALA A 123 19.92 0.29 17.29
C ALA A 123 19.55 1.72 17.70
N ARG A 124 20.50 2.65 17.62
CA ARG A 124 20.26 4.08 17.91
C ARG A 124 19.19 4.68 16.99
N LEU A 125 19.25 4.39 15.70
CA LEU A 125 18.25 4.86 14.74
C LEU A 125 16.87 4.27 15.06
N ALA A 126 16.76 2.96 15.28
CA ALA A 126 15.49 2.30 15.62
C ALA A 126 14.88 2.89 16.91
N ASP A 127 15.68 3.05 17.97
CA ASP A 127 15.22 3.62 19.23
C ASP A 127 14.74 5.07 19.05
N SER A 128 15.44 5.88 18.25
CA SER A 128 15.03 7.26 17.98
C SER A 128 13.75 7.35 17.15
N ILE A 129 13.56 6.46 16.17
CA ILE A 129 12.32 6.35 15.39
C ILE A 129 11.15 6.01 16.31
N LEU A 130 11.29 4.98 17.15
CA LEU A 130 10.24 4.53 18.04
C LEU A 130 9.91 5.59 19.10
N ARG A 131 10.91 6.28 19.65
CA ARG A 131 10.71 7.38 20.58
C ARG A 131 9.95 8.54 19.93
N LEU A 132 10.38 8.99 18.74
CA LEU A 132 9.73 10.09 18.02
C LEU A 132 8.27 9.75 17.65
N MET A 133 8.01 8.50 17.27
CA MET A 133 6.68 7.97 17.03
C MET A 133 5.80 8.09 18.29
N ASP A 134 6.29 7.64 19.46
CA ASP A 134 5.56 7.68 20.73
C ASP A 134 5.27 9.11 21.18
N GLU A 135 6.27 10.01 21.14
CA GLU A 135 6.16 11.42 21.52
C GLU A 135 5.07 12.16 20.73
N ASN A 136 4.82 11.73 19.50
CA ASN A 136 3.81 12.34 18.63
C ASN A 136 2.49 11.57 18.55
N GLY A 137 2.36 10.46 19.29
CA GLY A 137 1.12 9.70 19.40
C GLY A 137 0.75 8.92 18.14
N PHE A 138 1.74 8.62 17.27
CA PHE A 138 1.55 7.73 16.14
C PHE A 138 1.49 6.28 16.60
N ARG A 139 0.80 5.44 15.82
CA ARG A 139 0.63 4.00 16.08
C ARG A 139 1.27 3.13 15.00
N GLY A 140 2.43 3.56 14.52
CA GLY A 140 3.22 2.85 13.54
C GLY A 140 4.26 3.72 12.89
N VAL A 141 5.15 3.05 12.20
CA VAL A 141 6.19 3.67 11.38
C VAL A 141 6.12 3.14 9.96
N ASP A 142 6.49 3.97 9.01
CA ASP A 142 6.64 3.66 7.60
C ASP A 142 8.08 3.99 7.20
N ILE A 143 8.81 3.03 6.65
CA ILE A 143 10.20 3.23 6.23
C ILE A 143 10.25 3.42 4.73
N ASP A 144 10.60 4.62 4.33
CA ASP A 144 10.68 5.06 2.94
C ASP A 144 12.14 5.38 2.58
N TRP A 145 12.97 4.33 2.53
CA TRP A 145 14.37 4.44 2.08
C TRP A 145 14.43 4.24 0.56
N GLU A 146 14.76 5.32 -0.17
CA GLU A 146 14.70 5.33 -1.64
C GLU A 146 16.09 5.49 -2.28
N TYR A 147 16.90 4.41 -2.45
CA TYR A 147 16.57 3.02 -2.13
C TYR A 147 17.80 2.34 -1.53
N PRO A 148 17.65 1.30 -0.68
CA PRO A 148 18.80 0.60 -0.12
C PRO A 148 19.72 0.05 -1.21
N GLY A 149 21.02 0.31 -1.10
CA GLY A 149 22.03 -0.18 -2.04
C GLY A 149 22.10 0.58 -3.38
N THR A 150 21.36 1.69 -3.51
CA THR A 150 21.43 2.55 -4.71
C THR A 150 21.71 4.01 -4.33
N SER A 151 22.29 4.76 -5.27
CA SER A 151 22.47 6.22 -5.13
C SER A 151 21.35 7.01 -5.82
N ALA A 152 20.18 6.42 -6.01
CA ALA A 152 19.02 7.12 -6.53
C ALA A 152 18.70 8.34 -5.64
N GLY A 153 18.17 9.40 -6.22
CA GLY A 153 17.92 10.63 -5.48
C GLY A 153 19.18 11.37 -5.01
N GLY A 154 20.38 10.91 -5.39
CA GLY A 154 21.66 11.50 -4.97
C GLY A 154 22.12 11.08 -3.57
N ILE A 155 21.47 10.09 -2.95
CA ILE A 155 21.80 9.63 -1.60
C ILE A 155 23.07 8.77 -1.57
N LYS A 156 23.71 8.73 -0.41
CA LYS A 156 24.80 7.81 -0.14
C LYS A 156 24.30 6.37 -0.08
N SER A 157 25.07 5.44 -0.66
CA SER A 157 24.74 4.02 -0.67
C SER A 157 25.96 3.13 -0.41
N ARG A 158 25.69 1.93 0.12
CA ARG A 158 26.65 0.86 0.36
C ARG A 158 26.10 -0.46 -0.16
N ALA A 159 26.97 -1.40 -0.49
CA ALA A 159 26.57 -2.74 -0.94
C ALA A 159 25.76 -3.49 0.14
N GLU A 160 26.01 -3.21 1.41
CA GLU A 160 25.38 -3.84 2.57
C GLU A 160 24.03 -3.22 2.95
N ASP A 161 23.59 -2.14 2.30
CA ASP A 161 22.41 -1.38 2.71
C ASP A 161 21.13 -2.20 2.70
N VAL A 162 20.98 -3.15 1.77
CA VAL A 162 19.80 -4.04 1.75
C VAL A 162 19.75 -4.90 3.01
N GLU A 163 20.86 -5.50 3.42
CA GLU A 163 20.93 -6.30 4.66
C GLU A 163 20.79 -5.42 5.91
N ASN A 164 21.37 -4.23 5.88
CA ASN A 164 21.25 -3.24 6.96
C ASN A 164 19.79 -2.76 7.10
N TRP A 165 19.07 -2.61 6.00
CA TRP A 165 17.64 -2.26 6.00
C TRP A 165 16.80 -3.35 6.65
N TYR A 166 17.00 -4.63 6.30
CA TYR A 166 16.31 -5.73 6.96
C TYR A 166 16.63 -5.80 8.46
N ALA A 167 17.88 -5.56 8.85
CA ALA A 167 18.26 -5.52 10.25
C ALA A 167 17.59 -4.36 11.01
N LEU A 168 17.46 -3.19 10.38
CA LEU A 168 16.67 -2.07 10.93
C LEU A 168 15.19 -2.44 11.07
N LEU A 169 14.58 -3.03 10.03
CA LEU A 169 13.18 -3.46 10.07
C LEU A 169 12.93 -4.47 11.19
N THR A 170 13.88 -5.38 11.45
CA THR A 170 13.79 -6.34 12.56
C THR A 170 13.74 -5.63 13.91
N LEU A 171 14.63 -4.67 14.16
CA LEU A 171 14.64 -3.88 15.39
C LEU A 171 13.35 -3.08 15.59
N LEU A 172 12.83 -2.50 14.50
CA LEU A 172 11.56 -1.78 14.53
C LEU A 172 10.38 -2.72 14.80
N ARG A 173 10.36 -3.91 14.16
CA ARG A 173 9.32 -4.92 14.41
C ARG A 173 9.29 -5.32 15.87
N ASP A 174 10.44 -5.69 16.45
CA ASP A 174 10.56 -6.08 17.85
C ASP A 174 10.06 -4.95 18.78
N GLY A 175 10.45 -3.71 18.51
CA GLY A 175 10.03 -2.55 19.28
C GLY A 175 8.53 -2.26 19.18
N LEU A 176 7.90 -2.45 18.00
CA LEU A 176 6.47 -2.28 17.79
C LEU A 176 5.66 -3.42 18.40
N ASP A 177 6.16 -4.65 18.36
CA ASP A 177 5.52 -5.82 18.99
C ASP A 177 5.49 -5.67 20.51
N LYS A 178 6.57 -5.16 21.11
CA LYS A 178 6.61 -4.83 22.53
C LYS A 178 5.52 -3.82 22.89
N ARG A 179 5.37 -2.73 22.13
CA ARG A 179 4.33 -1.71 22.32
C ARG A 179 2.93 -2.28 22.16
N THR A 180 2.75 -3.16 21.19
CA THR A 180 1.49 -3.86 20.97
C THR A 180 1.13 -4.72 22.18
N ALA A 181 2.09 -5.47 22.73
CA ALA A 181 1.89 -6.31 23.91
C ALA A 181 1.58 -5.49 25.18
N GLU A 182 2.26 -4.34 25.36
CA GLU A 182 2.09 -3.48 26.54
C GLU A 182 0.77 -2.70 26.50
N SER A 183 0.33 -2.22 25.32
CA SER A 183 -0.85 -1.36 25.19
C SER A 183 -2.12 -2.11 24.80
N GLY A 184 -2.02 -3.32 24.27
CA GLY A 184 -3.13 -4.04 23.64
C GLY A 184 -3.57 -3.45 22.28
N GLN A 185 -2.90 -2.41 21.79
CA GLN A 185 -3.19 -1.77 20.49
C GLN A 185 -2.15 -2.19 19.45
N LYS A 186 -2.61 -2.52 18.24
CA LYS A 186 -1.70 -2.89 17.16
C LYS A 186 -0.91 -1.67 16.67
N TYR A 187 0.42 -1.79 16.69
CA TYR A 187 1.35 -0.88 16.03
C TYR A 187 1.77 -1.47 14.67
N THR A 188 1.84 -0.61 13.66
CA THR A 188 2.06 -1.00 12.27
C THR A 188 3.49 -0.72 11.84
N LEU A 189 4.15 -1.71 11.22
CA LEU A 189 5.34 -1.52 10.42
C LEU A 189 4.97 -1.54 8.94
N SER A 190 5.14 -0.40 8.29
CA SER A 190 4.97 -0.22 6.85
C SER A 190 6.32 0.03 6.19
N VAL A 191 6.46 -0.33 4.94
CA VAL A 191 7.61 0.01 4.10
C VAL A 191 7.15 0.41 2.71
N ALA A 192 7.82 1.39 2.09
CA ALA A 192 7.62 1.73 0.70
C ALA A 192 8.71 1.09 -0.18
N VAL A 193 8.32 0.56 -1.33
CA VAL A 193 9.23 -0.06 -2.30
C VAL A 193 8.94 0.46 -3.71
N GLY A 194 9.99 0.68 -4.49
CA GLY A 194 9.84 1.08 -5.89
C GLY A 194 9.28 -0.07 -6.75
N ALA A 195 8.55 0.27 -7.81
CA ALA A 195 7.94 -0.72 -8.71
C ALA A 195 8.86 -1.18 -9.85
N GLY A 196 10.03 -0.58 -10.01
CA GLY A 196 10.99 -0.93 -11.07
C GLY A 196 11.69 -2.27 -10.81
N ASP A 197 11.91 -3.05 -11.85
CA ASP A 197 12.59 -4.35 -11.76
C ASP A 197 13.95 -4.27 -11.03
N ASN A 198 14.74 -3.24 -11.31
CA ASN A 198 16.04 -3.03 -10.68
C ASN A 198 15.94 -2.72 -9.18
N LEU A 199 14.83 -2.11 -8.75
CA LEU A 199 14.56 -1.77 -7.35
C LEU A 199 14.00 -2.95 -6.58
N LEU A 200 13.23 -3.82 -7.26
CA LEU A 200 12.67 -5.03 -6.66
C LEU A 200 13.66 -6.20 -6.60
N LYS A 201 14.63 -6.25 -7.53
CA LYS A 201 15.59 -7.36 -7.63
C LYS A 201 16.36 -7.65 -6.33
N PRO A 202 16.83 -6.66 -5.55
CA PRO A 202 17.56 -6.91 -4.31
C PRO A 202 16.66 -7.25 -3.12
N ILE A 203 15.33 -7.12 -3.27
CA ILE A 203 14.37 -7.33 -2.20
C ILE A 203 14.07 -8.83 -2.07
N ASP A 204 14.04 -9.33 -0.85
CA ASP A 204 13.52 -10.65 -0.49
C ASP A 204 12.07 -10.49 0.02
N PRO A 205 11.06 -10.80 -0.80
CA PRO A 205 9.67 -10.61 -0.42
C PRO A 205 9.22 -11.48 0.76
N ALA A 206 9.83 -12.66 0.93
CA ALA A 206 9.49 -13.54 2.07
C ALA A 206 9.97 -12.94 3.41
N ARG A 207 11.14 -12.30 3.43
CA ARG A 207 11.62 -11.55 4.61
C ARG A 207 10.72 -10.35 4.90
N LEU A 208 10.29 -9.60 3.87
CA LEU A 208 9.30 -8.52 4.06
C LEU A 208 7.99 -9.05 4.63
N ASN A 209 7.53 -10.19 4.12
CA ASN A 209 6.31 -10.82 4.62
C ASN A 209 6.37 -11.16 6.11
N ALA A 210 7.54 -11.54 6.60
CA ALA A 210 7.73 -11.85 8.02
C ALA A 210 7.77 -10.58 8.90
N LEU A 211 8.29 -9.46 8.38
CA LEU A 211 8.56 -8.26 9.18
C LEU A 211 7.48 -7.18 9.06
N ALA A 212 7.02 -6.88 7.84
CA ALA A 212 6.10 -5.78 7.58
C ALA A 212 4.64 -6.19 7.71
N ASP A 213 3.81 -5.27 8.22
CA ASP A 213 2.34 -5.35 8.16
C ASP A 213 1.80 -4.81 6.84
N GLN A 214 2.54 -3.87 6.23
CA GLN A 214 2.16 -3.18 5.01
C GLN A 214 3.39 -2.98 4.11
N VAL A 215 3.21 -3.19 2.80
CA VAL A 215 4.20 -2.89 1.78
C VAL A 215 3.53 -2.01 0.72
N VAL A 216 3.92 -0.75 0.67
CA VAL A 216 3.45 0.21 -0.33
C VAL A 216 4.29 0.03 -1.59
N VAL A 217 3.66 -0.41 -2.67
CA VAL A 217 4.30 -0.50 -3.98
C VAL A 217 4.11 0.84 -4.68
N MET A 218 5.17 1.64 -4.81
CA MET A 218 5.14 2.94 -5.49
C MET A 218 4.97 2.75 -7.00
N ALA A 219 3.73 2.41 -7.43
CA ALA A 219 3.38 2.09 -8.81
C ALA A 219 3.17 3.36 -9.66
N TYR A 220 4.07 4.31 -9.49
CA TYR A 220 4.12 5.58 -10.22
C TYR A 220 5.57 5.96 -10.49
N ASP A 221 5.77 7.03 -11.26
CA ASP A 221 7.08 7.44 -11.76
C ASP A 221 7.80 6.34 -12.56
N LEU A 222 7.01 5.48 -13.21
CA LEU A 222 7.50 4.39 -14.04
C LEU A 222 8.20 4.90 -15.30
N CYS A 223 7.87 6.13 -15.71
CA CYS A 223 8.55 6.93 -16.74
C CYS A 223 8.42 8.43 -16.42
N GLY A 224 9.06 9.29 -17.18
CA GLY A 224 8.90 10.73 -17.01
C GLY A 224 10.19 11.48 -16.69
N PHE A 225 11.32 10.78 -16.63
CA PHE A 225 12.63 11.35 -16.31
C PHE A 225 13.48 11.65 -17.54
N ASP A 226 13.03 11.23 -18.73
CA ASP A 226 13.68 11.43 -20.02
C ASP A 226 12.72 12.06 -21.03
N ARG A 227 13.08 12.02 -22.31
CA ARG A 227 12.27 12.56 -23.40
C ARG A 227 11.28 11.56 -24.00
N GLU A 228 11.31 10.34 -23.59
CA GLU A 228 10.35 9.34 -24.07
C GLU A 228 9.06 9.48 -23.26
N THR A 229 7.95 9.70 -23.97
CA THR A 229 6.63 9.77 -23.35
C THR A 229 6.12 8.38 -23.01
N GLY A 230 5.23 8.27 -22.04
CA GLY A 230 4.65 7.01 -21.61
C GLY A 230 3.73 7.18 -20.43
N HIS A 231 3.19 6.08 -19.93
CA HIS A 231 2.36 6.10 -18.72
C HIS A 231 3.21 6.05 -17.47
N HIS A 232 3.22 7.15 -16.69
CA HIS A 232 4.00 7.17 -15.45
C HIS A 232 3.39 6.33 -14.32
N ALA A 233 2.14 5.88 -14.45
CA ALA A 233 1.45 5.08 -13.44
C ALA A 233 0.59 3.97 -14.07
N ALA A 234 1.10 3.27 -15.08
CA ALA A 234 0.40 2.18 -15.74
C ALA A 234 0.09 1.02 -14.77
N LEU A 235 -1.15 0.49 -14.83
CA LEU A 235 -1.48 -0.74 -14.11
C LEU A 235 -0.86 -1.96 -14.80
N TYR A 236 -0.93 -2.05 -16.14
CA TYR A 236 -0.31 -3.09 -16.94
C TYR A 236 0.77 -2.50 -17.85
N PRO A 237 1.74 -3.31 -18.28
CA PRO A 237 2.77 -2.83 -19.20
C PRO A 237 2.14 -2.27 -20.48
N ASP A 238 2.63 -1.14 -20.95
CA ASP A 238 2.42 -0.67 -22.31
C ASP A 238 3.52 -1.20 -23.24
N ASP A 239 3.45 -0.88 -24.52
CA ASP A 239 4.41 -1.36 -25.52
C ASP A 239 5.86 -0.89 -25.25
N ASN A 240 6.05 0.14 -24.44
CA ASN A 240 7.36 0.73 -24.12
C ASN A 240 7.81 0.49 -22.70
N SER A 241 6.89 0.52 -21.75
CA SER A 241 7.21 0.29 -20.35
C SER A 241 6.96 -1.16 -20.00
N ARG A 242 8.03 -1.90 -19.71
CA ARG A 242 7.92 -3.22 -19.09
C ARG A 242 7.54 -3.13 -17.61
N GLN A 243 7.62 -1.92 -17.04
CA GLN A 243 7.29 -1.65 -15.64
C GLN A 243 5.82 -1.30 -15.51
N SER A 244 5.18 -1.81 -14.47
CA SER A 244 3.78 -1.51 -14.17
C SER A 244 3.42 -1.95 -12.77
N GLY A 245 2.34 -1.40 -12.21
CA GLY A 245 1.87 -1.79 -10.88
C GLY A 245 1.58 -3.28 -10.76
N ALA A 246 0.89 -3.88 -11.73
CA ALA A 246 0.58 -5.31 -11.72
C ALA A 246 1.82 -6.20 -11.82
N ARG A 247 2.84 -5.77 -12.56
CA ARG A 247 4.11 -6.50 -12.65
C ARG A 247 4.84 -6.49 -11.31
N ALA A 248 4.94 -5.32 -10.67
CA ALA A 248 5.60 -5.19 -9.38
C ALA A 248 4.91 -6.05 -8.31
N VAL A 249 3.59 -5.97 -8.21
CA VAL A 249 2.79 -6.79 -7.28
C VAL A 249 3.02 -8.28 -7.55
N ARG A 250 2.97 -8.71 -8.80
CA ARG A 250 3.23 -10.12 -9.16
C ARG A 250 4.63 -10.58 -8.78
N THR A 251 5.67 -9.75 -9.01
CA THR A 251 7.05 -10.06 -8.61
C THR A 251 7.15 -10.29 -7.10
N LEU A 252 6.54 -9.42 -6.31
CA LEU A 252 6.55 -9.52 -4.84
C LEU A 252 5.75 -10.74 -4.35
N THR A 253 4.57 -10.98 -4.90
CA THR A 253 3.74 -12.13 -4.47
C THR A 253 4.32 -13.47 -4.87
N GLN A 254 4.91 -13.59 -6.05
CA GLN A 254 5.66 -14.78 -6.47
C GLN A 254 6.90 -15.03 -5.61
N GLY A 255 7.49 -13.98 -5.05
CA GLY A 255 8.61 -14.04 -4.11
C GLY A 255 8.20 -14.36 -2.66
N GLY A 256 6.91 -14.51 -2.36
CA GLY A 256 6.43 -14.91 -1.03
C GLY A 256 5.83 -13.79 -0.17
N LEU A 257 5.63 -12.58 -0.70
CA LEU A 257 4.86 -11.54 -0.01
C LEU A 257 3.36 -11.80 -0.15
N SER A 258 2.63 -11.81 0.94
CA SER A 258 1.17 -11.98 0.92
C SER A 258 0.48 -10.77 0.32
N ALA A 259 -0.48 -11.00 -0.58
CA ALA A 259 -1.21 -9.92 -1.27
C ALA A 259 -1.94 -8.99 -0.29
N ASP A 260 -2.47 -9.55 0.81
CA ASP A 260 -3.18 -8.80 1.86
C ASP A 260 -2.28 -7.91 2.74
N LYS A 261 -0.98 -7.82 2.43
CA LYS A 261 -0.04 -6.84 2.98
C LYS A 261 0.34 -5.75 1.99
N ILE A 262 -0.07 -5.86 0.73
CA ILE A 262 0.31 -4.92 -0.33
C ILE A 262 -0.71 -3.79 -0.45
N LEU A 263 -0.20 -2.56 -0.49
CA LEU A 263 -0.94 -1.35 -0.85
C LEU A 263 -0.45 -0.87 -2.23
N LEU A 264 -1.37 -0.75 -3.19
CA LEU A 264 -1.03 -0.21 -4.51
C LEU A 264 -0.87 1.30 -4.43
N GLY A 265 0.28 1.82 -4.81
CA GLY A 265 0.56 3.25 -4.86
C GLY A 265 -0.24 3.94 -5.99
N ILE A 266 -0.92 5.01 -5.67
CA ILE A 266 -1.70 5.84 -6.60
C ILE A 266 -1.17 7.27 -6.50
N PRO A 267 -0.74 7.90 -7.62
CA PRO A 267 -0.27 9.28 -7.59
C PRO A 267 -1.45 10.26 -7.64
N ALA A 268 -1.40 11.31 -6.81
CA ALA A 268 -2.30 12.45 -6.91
C ALA A 268 -1.70 13.57 -7.78
N TYR A 269 -0.95 13.18 -8.81
CA TYR A 269 -0.29 14.08 -9.75
C TYR A 269 -0.09 13.41 -11.11
N GLY A 270 0.24 14.22 -12.11
CA GLY A 270 0.64 13.78 -13.45
C GLY A 270 1.98 14.37 -13.89
N ARG A 271 2.52 13.80 -14.96
CA ARG A 271 3.75 14.25 -15.61
C ARG A 271 3.47 14.75 -17.00
N MET A 272 4.09 15.87 -17.36
CA MET A 272 3.93 16.54 -18.64
C MET A 272 5.24 16.56 -19.43
N TRP A 273 5.17 16.14 -20.67
CA TRP A 273 6.22 16.34 -21.68
C TRP A 273 5.80 17.44 -22.65
N ARG A 274 6.76 18.12 -23.23
CA ARG A 274 6.54 19.21 -24.17
C ARG A 274 7.23 18.98 -25.50
N GLN A 275 6.78 19.65 -26.54
CA GLN A 275 7.28 19.53 -27.91
C GLN A 275 7.12 18.10 -28.44
N VAL A 276 5.92 17.55 -28.28
CA VAL A 276 5.49 16.29 -28.86
C VAL A 276 4.81 16.53 -30.19
N SER A 277 4.82 15.54 -31.10
CA SER A 277 4.31 15.70 -32.46
C SER A 277 3.02 14.95 -32.76
N GLY A 278 2.42 14.28 -31.78
CA GLY A 278 1.23 13.48 -32.00
C GLY A 278 0.55 13.01 -30.71
N SER A 279 -0.39 12.07 -30.85
CA SER A 279 -1.16 11.50 -29.73
C SER A 279 -0.74 10.07 -29.36
N ALA A 280 0.30 9.53 -29.96
CA ALA A 280 0.82 8.21 -29.55
C ALA A 280 1.33 8.27 -28.11
N VAL A 281 1.11 7.20 -27.37
CA VAL A 281 1.59 7.09 -25.97
C VAL A 281 3.10 7.22 -25.94
N THR A 282 3.78 6.56 -26.87
CA THR A 282 5.23 6.62 -26.98
C THR A 282 5.67 7.47 -28.14
N GLN A 283 6.40 8.51 -27.82
CA GLN A 283 7.02 9.41 -28.78
C GLN A 283 8.19 10.14 -28.13
N THR A 284 9.10 10.67 -28.95
CA THR A 284 10.18 11.50 -28.44
C THR A 284 9.70 12.95 -28.32
N ALA A 285 9.73 13.49 -27.10
CA ALA A 285 9.44 14.88 -26.80
C ALA A 285 10.70 15.76 -26.94
N GLY A 286 10.51 17.04 -27.18
CA GLY A 286 11.61 18.01 -27.14
C GLY A 286 12.12 18.24 -25.73
N ILE A 287 11.23 18.15 -24.74
CA ILE A 287 11.52 18.34 -23.31
C ILE A 287 10.93 17.18 -22.54
N SER A 288 11.72 16.60 -21.63
CA SER A 288 11.31 15.51 -20.74
C SER A 288 10.15 15.92 -19.82
N GLY A 289 9.51 14.93 -19.19
CA GLY A 289 8.40 15.08 -18.23
C GLY A 289 8.81 15.80 -16.96
N THR A 290 9.24 17.04 -17.06
CA THR A 290 9.76 17.84 -15.96
C THR A 290 8.71 18.64 -15.21
N LYS A 291 7.52 18.83 -15.80
CA LYS A 291 6.42 19.53 -15.12
C LYS A 291 5.51 18.50 -14.46
N VAL A 292 5.39 18.62 -13.15
CA VAL A 292 4.38 17.91 -12.36
C VAL A 292 3.11 18.75 -12.33
N LEU A 293 1.96 18.12 -12.56
CA LEU A 293 0.63 18.70 -12.43
C LEU A 293 -0.06 18.04 -11.25
N ASN A 294 -0.61 18.82 -10.34
CA ASN A 294 -1.43 18.30 -9.26
C ASN A 294 -2.76 17.73 -9.80
N PHE A 295 -3.43 16.90 -9.03
CA PHE A 295 -4.63 16.23 -9.48
C PHE A 295 -5.75 17.18 -9.97
N PRO A 296 -6.05 18.32 -9.32
CA PRO A 296 -7.01 19.28 -9.85
C PRO A 296 -6.60 19.87 -11.20
N ASP A 297 -5.30 20.03 -11.46
CA ASP A 297 -4.81 20.51 -12.77
C ASP A 297 -5.12 19.48 -13.87
N LEU A 298 -5.01 18.17 -13.56
CA LEU A 298 -5.37 17.09 -14.50
C LEU A 298 -6.87 17.15 -14.83
N LEU A 299 -7.72 17.37 -13.83
CA LEU A 299 -9.17 17.49 -14.03
C LEU A 299 -9.56 18.70 -14.88
N ALA A 300 -8.72 19.72 -14.91
CA ALA A 300 -8.97 20.96 -15.67
C ALA A 300 -8.47 20.89 -17.12
N LEU A 301 -7.68 19.89 -17.53
CA LEU A 301 -7.02 19.83 -18.83
C LEU A 301 -8.00 19.89 -20.01
N GLU A 302 -9.12 19.18 -19.96
CA GLU A 302 -10.12 19.19 -21.04
C GLU A 302 -10.72 20.59 -21.24
N SER A 303 -10.97 21.33 -20.16
CA SER A 303 -11.43 22.72 -20.22
C SER A 303 -10.37 23.68 -20.76
N GLN A 304 -9.10 23.27 -20.74
CA GLN A 304 -7.95 24.00 -21.31
C GLN A 304 -7.65 23.59 -22.76
N GLY A 305 -8.52 22.78 -23.40
CA GLY A 305 -8.39 22.37 -24.79
C GLY A 305 -7.54 21.11 -25.02
N TYR A 306 -7.22 20.36 -23.98
CA TYR A 306 -6.60 19.04 -24.14
C TYR A 306 -7.65 17.99 -24.46
N THR A 307 -7.28 17.03 -25.29
CA THR A 307 -8.08 15.83 -25.55
C THR A 307 -7.65 14.73 -24.61
N ARG A 308 -8.61 14.17 -23.85
CA ARG A 308 -8.41 13.01 -23.02
C ARG A 308 -8.43 11.73 -23.84
N TYR A 309 -7.53 10.83 -23.52
CA TYR A 309 -7.44 9.46 -24.03
C TYR A 309 -7.37 8.48 -22.87
N TYR A 310 -7.77 7.24 -23.13
CA TYR A 310 -7.63 6.14 -22.19
C TYR A 310 -7.03 4.92 -22.88
N ASP A 311 -5.89 4.48 -22.37
CA ASP A 311 -5.26 3.22 -22.79
C ASP A 311 -5.89 2.05 -22.03
N GLY A 312 -6.80 1.34 -22.71
CA GLY A 312 -7.52 0.21 -22.11
C GLY A 312 -6.63 -0.99 -21.80
N ALA A 313 -5.48 -1.13 -22.48
CA ALA A 313 -4.52 -2.21 -22.24
C ALA A 313 -3.68 -1.90 -20.99
N ALA A 314 -3.15 -0.69 -20.87
CA ALA A 314 -2.37 -0.24 -19.72
C ALA A 314 -3.22 0.17 -18.51
N LYS A 315 -4.53 0.37 -18.69
CA LYS A 315 -5.45 0.93 -17.69
C LYS A 315 -4.96 2.29 -17.17
N ALA A 316 -4.61 3.15 -18.09
CA ALA A 316 -4.01 4.44 -17.83
C ALA A 316 -4.63 5.57 -18.67
N ALA A 317 -4.83 6.72 -18.03
CA ALA A 317 -5.30 7.92 -18.70
C ALA A 317 -4.13 8.79 -19.16
N TYR A 318 -4.35 9.52 -20.25
CA TYR A 318 -3.43 10.54 -20.72
C TYR A 318 -4.16 11.63 -21.53
N TRP A 319 -3.51 12.78 -21.66
CA TRP A 319 -4.06 13.92 -22.39
C TRP A 319 -3.04 14.44 -23.39
N VAL A 320 -3.55 14.93 -24.51
CA VAL A 320 -2.76 15.61 -25.53
C VAL A 320 -3.41 16.95 -25.84
N GLY A 321 -2.62 18.02 -25.82
CA GLY A 321 -3.10 19.36 -26.13
C GLY A 321 -1.97 20.25 -26.61
N GLY A 322 -2.15 20.90 -27.80
CA GLY A 322 -1.06 21.61 -28.46
C GLY A 322 0.12 20.65 -28.72
N GLU A 323 1.29 21.04 -28.25
CA GLU A 323 2.52 20.22 -28.32
C GLU A 323 2.86 19.56 -26.96
N ASN A 324 1.84 19.26 -26.12
CA ASN A 324 2.06 18.63 -24.82
C ASN A 324 1.39 17.27 -24.74
N PHE A 325 2.08 16.34 -24.09
CA PHE A 325 1.59 15.04 -23.64
C PHE A 325 1.59 15.01 -22.12
N VAL A 326 0.49 14.58 -21.51
CA VAL A 326 0.35 14.47 -20.06
C VAL A 326 -0.09 13.06 -19.70
N SER A 327 0.64 12.38 -18.83
CA SER A 327 0.21 11.14 -18.20
C SER A 327 -0.21 11.39 -16.76
N GLY A 328 -1.33 10.82 -16.33
CA GLY A 328 -1.86 11.02 -14.98
C GLY A 328 -3.06 10.12 -14.70
N GLU A 329 -3.68 10.31 -13.55
CA GLU A 329 -4.87 9.58 -13.16
C GLU A 329 -6.14 10.34 -13.50
N ASP A 330 -7.21 9.59 -13.81
CA ASP A 330 -8.58 10.07 -13.94
C ASP A 330 -9.56 9.15 -13.20
N GLU A 331 -10.83 9.44 -13.29
CA GLU A 331 -11.87 8.62 -12.64
C GLU A 331 -11.81 7.15 -13.07
N GLN A 332 -11.62 6.89 -14.36
CA GLN A 332 -11.62 5.53 -14.91
C GLN A 332 -10.39 4.75 -14.45
N SER A 333 -9.20 5.33 -14.54
CA SER A 333 -7.95 4.67 -14.14
C SER A 333 -7.92 4.37 -12.65
N ILE A 334 -8.40 5.31 -11.81
CA ILE A 334 -8.49 5.12 -10.35
C ILE A 334 -9.46 3.99 -10.01
N ARG A 335 -10.66 3.97 -10.60
CA ARG A 335 -11.64 2.89 -10.38
C ARG A 335 -11.13 1.54 -10.85
N ASP A 336 -10.51 1.47 -12.04
CA ASP A 336 -9.92 0.24 -12.57
C ASP A 336 -8.82 -0.31 -11.65
N LYS A 337 -7.94 0.54 -11.14
CA LYS A 337 -6.87 0.16 -10.18
C LYS A 337 -7.45 -0.29 -8.84
N ALA A 338 -8.45 0.41 -8.32
CA ALA A 338 -9.12 0.02 -7.09
C ALA A 338 -9.82 -1.35 -7.21
N GLN A 339 -10.58 -1.57 -8.28
CA GLN A 339 -11.24 -2.85 -8.55
C GLN A 339 -10.20 -3.97 -8.71
N TRP A 340 -9.11 -3.70 -9.43
CA TRP A 340 -8.03 -4.65 -9.59
C TRP A 340 -7.38 -5.01 -8.25
N ALA A 341 -7.12 -4.03 -7.38
CA ALA A 341 -6.57 -4.27 -6.05
C ALA A 341 -7.47 -5.22 -5.22
N VAL A 342 -8.79 -5.02 -5.27
CA VAL A 342 -9.77 -5.94 -4.66
C VAL A 342 -9.68 -7.34 -5.26
N GLN A 343 -9.68 -7.44 -6.60
CA GLN A 343 -9.61 -8.73 -7.31
C GLN A 343 -8.34 -9.51 -7.00
N GLN A 344 -7.22 -8.82 -6.78
CA GLN A 344 -5.95 -9.45 -6.39
C GLN A 344 -5.85 -9.74 -4.89
N GLY A 345 -6.83 -9.37 -4.09
CA GLY A 345 -6.83 -9.53 -2.64
C GLY A 345 -5.78 -8.66 -1.95
N LEU A 346 -5.46 -7.50 -2.54
CA LEU A 346 -4.53 -6.55 -1.91
C LEU A 346 -5.15 -5.94 -0.65
N GLN A 347 -4.31 -5.44 0.25
CA GLN A 347 -4.77 -4.73 1.43
C GLN A 347 -5.54 -3.44 1.08
N GLY A 348 -5.23 -2.83 -0.06
CA GLY A 348 -5.88 -1.62 -0.55
C GLY A 348 -4.95 -0.78 -1.42
N ALA A 349 -5.01 0.53 -1.26
CA ALA A 349 -4.18 1.48 -1.99
C ALA A 349 -3.61 2.58 -1.08
N ALA A 350 -2.47 3.15 -1.51
CA ALA A 350 -1.80 4.27 -0.86
C ALA A 350 -1.67 5.44 -1.83
N VAL A 351 -2.13 6.63 -1.43
CA VAL A 351 -2.14 7.83 -2.28
C VAL A 351 -0.95 8.72 -1.97
N TRP A 352 -0.13 9.02 -2.95
CA TRP A 352 0.94 10.02 -2.91
C TRP A 352 0.57 11.24 -3.75
N SER A 353 0.30 12.40 -3.17
CA SER A 353 0.14 12.70 -1.75
C SER A 353 -1.16 13.49 -1.53
N TYR A 354 -1.70 13.42 -0.32
CA TYR A 354 -2.98 14.03 0.06
C TYR A 354 -3.07 15.51 -0.30
N GLY A 355 -1.99 16.28 -0.07
CA GLY A 355 -1.96 17.72 -0.37
C GLY A 355 -2.01 18.08 -1.86
N GLN A 356 -1.88 17.10 -2.76
CA GLN A 356 -1.96 17.30 -4.21
C GLN A 356 -3.37 17.11 -4.80
N ASP A 357 -4.35 16.74 -3.95
CA ASP A 357 -5.77 16.69 -4.33
C ASP A 357 -6.61 17.52 -3.35
N ASP A 358 -6.94 18.75 -3.71
CA ASP A 358 -7.87 19.62 -2.97
C ASP A 358 -9.34 19.40 -3.35
N SER A 359 -9.62 18.61 -4.39
CA SER A 359 -10.98 18.32 -4.86
C SER A 359 -11.69 17.21 -4.05
N GLY A 360 -10.95 16.28 -3.46
CA GLY A 360 -11.46 15.08 -2.79
C GLY A 360 -11.99 13.99 -3.72
N LYS A 361 -11.94 14.23 -5.04
CA LYS A 361 -12.48 13.29 -6.03
C LYS A 361 -11.67 12.01 -6.12
N LEU A 362 -10.33 12.09 -6.00
CA LEU A 362 -9.47 10.92 -6.06
C LEU A 362 -9.87 9.89 -5.00
N LEU A 363 -10.02 10.34 -3.74
CA LEU A 363 -10.41 9.46 -2.63
C LEU A 363 -11.84 8.92 -2.79
N ALA A 364 -12.77 9.74 -3.31
CA ALA A 364 -14.13 9.30 -3.58
C ALA A 364 -14.16 8.20 -4.65
N TRP A 365 -13.48 8.38 -5.78
CA TRP A 365 -13.42 7.41 -6.86
C TRP A 365 -12.67 6.13 -6.46
N LEU A 366 -11.63 6.25 -5.62
CA LEU A 366 -10.93 5.10 -5.06
C LEU A 366 -11.87 4.25 -4.18
N LYS A 367 -12.64 4.90 -3.31
CA LYS A 367 -13.65 4.24 -2.47
C LYS A 367 -14.72 3.54 -3.29
N GLU A 368 -15.28 4.23 -4.29
CA GLU A 368 -16.26 3.66 -5.20
C GLU A 368 -15.70 2.46 -5.98
N GLY A 369 -14.45 2.55 -6.44
CA GLY A 369 -13.75 1.45 -7.08
C GLY A 369 -13.55 0.24 -6.16
N PHE A 370 -13.42 0.44 -4.86
CA PHE A 370 -13.41 -0.64 -3.86
C PHE A 370 -14.80 -1.25 -3.61
N GLY A 371 -15.87 -0.72 -4.21
CA GLY A 371 -17.25 -1.20 -4.03
C GLY A 371 -17.91 -0.71 -2.74
N LYS A 372 -17.54 0.48 -2.24
CA LYS A 372 -18.03 1.07 -0.99
C LYS A 372 -18.94 2.26 -1.24
#